data_3bf73700b1527e816840789230750713
#
_entry.id   3bf73700b1527e816840789230750713
#
_cell.length_a   1.000
_cell.length_b   1.000
_cell.length_c   1.000
_cell.angle_alpha   90.00
_cell.angle_beta   90.00
_cell.angle_gamma   90.00
#
_symmetry.space_group_name_H-M   'P 1'
#
loop_
_entity.id
_entity.type
_entity.pdbx_description
1 polymer ?
#
loop_
_entity_poly.entity_id
_entity_poly.type
_entity_poly.pdbx_seq_one_letter_code
_entity_poly.pdbx_strand_id
1 'polypeptide(L)'
;MGTAAGSRRNAFVSRRASETVNLYRAVRAVTDSGGDGPVDWTAVGTAARAATAPGDLTLSAAERQGYADDVGDARDAIRAAAGVEFDLPAHVEVQNRHHWVDANVATFRRVLSPLSDRIELTPALARSANTASMAVALGFLANNVLGQYDPLLLGDGDHQLYFVHPNIESAATTLDVDRDRFRRWIAFHEVAHAAEFGAAPWLPERLERGVETAVSELADGGLDREAMRELDVTMTAVEGYAELVMDRAFDREYADLREKLDERRGGSGPVSVLLRRLLGVGRKRRQYERGKAFFEAVAKARGVEAAAAVWDRPENLPTDEELDDPEAWLSRVYRE
;
A
#
# COMPACT_ATOMS: atom_id res chain seq x y z
N MET A 1 -19.63 -46.25 2.97
CA MET A 1 -19.30 -45.14 2.04
C MET A 1 -20.43 -44.10 2.04
N GLY A 2 -20.70 -43.40 3.15
CA GLY A 2 -21.84 -42.49 3.26
C GLY A 2 -21.62 -41.18 4.00
N THR A 3 -20.43 -40.93 4.59
CA THR A 3 -20.24 -39.82 5.54
C THR A 3 -19.51 -38.57 4.94
N ALA A 4 -18.86 -38.70 3.81
CA ALA A 4 -18.09 -37.55 3.23
C ALA A 4 -18.94 -36.56 2.40
N ALA A 5 -20.07 -37.03 1.83
CA ALA A 5 -20.94 -36.17 1.02
C ALA A 5 -21.85 -35.25 1.86
N GLY A 6 -22.24 -35.68 3.06
CA GLY A 6 -23.06 -34.89 3.99
C GLY A 6 -22.27 -33.71 4.58
N SER A 7 -20.98 -33.90 4.91
CA SER A 7 -20.12 -32.87 5.47
C SER A 7 -19.85 -31.72 4.49
N ARG A 8 -19.60 -32.03 3.21
CA ARG A 8 -19.38 -30.99 2.16
C ARG A 8 -20.64 -30.17 1.87
N ARG A 9 -21.83 -30.81 1.90
CA ARG A 9 -23.09 -30.13 1.65
C ARG A 9 -23.45 -29.17 2.79
N ASN A 10 -23.24 -29.58 4.03
CA ASN A 10 -23.46 -28.72 5.20
C ASN A 10 -22.47 -27.53 5.25
N ALA A 11 -21.20 -27.73 4.91
CA ALA A 11 -20.22 -26.67 4.83
C ALA A 11 -20.55 -25.65 3.74
N PHE A 12 -21.05 -26.11 2.58
CA PHE A 12 -21.47 -25.23 1.47
C PHE A 12 -22.72 -24.40 1.80
N VAL A 13 -23.71 -25.00 2.46
CA VAL A 13 -24.93 -24.31 2.90
C VAL A 13 -24.60 -23.31 4.01
N SER A 14 -23.74 -23.66 4.97
CA SER A 14 -23.29 -22.77 6.04
C SER A 14 -22.51 -21.57 5.48
N ARG A 15 -21.65 -21.77 4.50
CA ARG A 15 -20.87 -20.69 3.85
C ARG A 15 -21.78 -19.72 3.10
N ARG A 16 -22.75 -20.20 2.32
CA ARG A 16 -23.74 -19.35 1.63
C ARG A 16 -24.63 -18.56 2.61
N ALA A 17 -25.04 -19.17 3.70
CA ALA A 17 -25.85 -18.49 4.73
C ALA A 17 -25.03 -17.38 5.41
N SER A 18 -23.75 -17.62 5.72
CA SER A 18 -22.84 -16.62 6.28
C SER A 18 -22.59 -15.46 5.31
N GLU A 19 -22.33 -15.75 4.03
CA GLU A 19 -22.15 -14.73 2.98
C GLU A 19 -23.40 -13.85 2.80
N THR A 20 -24.59 -14.44 2.84
CA THR A 20 -25.87 -13.71 2.73
C THR A 20 -26.11 -12.81 3.94
N VAL A 21 -25.80 -13.27 5.16
CA VAL A 21 -25.92 -12.49 6.40
C VAL A 21 -24.94 -11.32 6.40
N ASN A 22 -23.72 -11.55 5.93
CA ASN A 22 -22.68 -10.51 5.85
C ASN A 22 -23.06 -9.43 4.83
N LEU A 23 -23.55 -9.82 3.64
CA LEU A 23 -24.02 -8.87 2.63
C LEU A 23 -25.21 -8.05 3.15
N TYR A 24 -26.16 -8.67 3.85
CA TYR A 24 -27.27 -7.95 4.46
C TYR A 24 -26.79 -6.92 5.50
N ARG A 25 -25.82 -7.28 6.34
CA ARG A 25 -25.22 -6.36 7.32
C ARG A 25 -24.51 -5.20 6.66
N ALA A 26 -23.75 -5.46 5.59
CA ALA A 26 -23.07 -4.42 4.83
C ALA A 26 -24.06 -3.43 4.20
N VAL A 27 -25.11 -3.94 3.54
CA VAL A 27 -26.17 -3.11 2.94
C VAL A 27 -26.88 -2.31 4.02
N ARG A 28 -27.25 -2.93 5.13
CA ARG A 28 -27.95 -2.25 6.23
C ARG A 28 -27.10 -1.14 6.84
N ALA A 29 -25.81 -1.36 7.09
CA ALA A 29 -24.91 -0.34 7.61
C ALA A 29 -24.86 0.89 6.71
N VAL A 30 -24.88 0.69 5.38
CA VAL A 30 -24.89 1.79 4.41
C VAL A 30 -26.26 2.47 4.32
N THR A 31 -27.37 1.73 4.37
CA THR A 31 -28.72 2.31 4.28
C THR A 31 -29.11 3.07 5.55
N ASP A 32 -28.62 2.63 6.71
CA ASP A 32 -28.84 3.27 8.00
C ASP A 32 -27.78 4.38 8.28
N SER A 33 -26.95 4.75 7.27
CA SER A 33 -25.91 5.78 7.42
C SER A 33 -26.50 7.11 7.87
N GLY A 34 -25.91 7.68 8.93
CA GLY A 34 -26.35 8.91 9.61
C GLY A 34 -25.32 10.03 9.54
N GLY A 35 -25.60 11.13 10.28
CA GLY A 35 -24.71 12.28 10.38
C GLY A 35 -24.91 13.34 9.29
N ASP A 36 -24.14 14.43 9.38
CA ASP A 36 -24.30 15.61 8.51
C ASP A 36 -23.25 15.67 7.37
N GLY A 37 -22.18 14.88 7.48
CA GLY A 37 -21.09 14.86 6.50
C GLY A 37 -21.38 14.06 5.23
N PRO A 38 -20.50 14.16 4.23
CA PRO A 38 -20.65 13.48 2.94
C PRO A 38 -20.44 11.95 3.03
N VAL A 39 -19.83 11.43 4.09
CA VAL A 39 -19.53 10.01 4.33
C VAL A 39 -19.77 9.68 5.80
N ASP A 40 -20.46 8.59 6.09
CA ASP A 40 -20.55 8.00 7.44
C ASP A 40 -19.41 6.99 7.64
N TRP A 41 -18.34 7.40 8.27
CA TRP A 41 -17.13 6.58 8.49
C TRP A 41 -17.37 5.38 9.42
N THR A 42 -18.31 5.48 10.34
CA THR A 42 -18.72 4.33 11.19
C THR A 42 -19.39 3.27 10.36
N ALA A 43 -20.29 3.67 9.47
CA ALA A 43 -20.95 2.78 8.52
C ALA A 43 -19.94 2.21 7.50
N VAL A 44 -18.97 2.99 7.03
CA VAL A 44 -17.87 2.50 6.15
C VAL A 44 -17.13 1.34 6.80
N GLY A 45 -16.61 1.52 8.02
CA GLY A 45 -15.87 0.47 8.73
C GLY A 45 -16.73 -0.77 8.98
N THR A 46 -17.98 -0.58 9.37
CA THR A 46 -18.94 -1.68 9.61
C THR A 46 -19.24 -2.45 8.33
N ALA A 47 -19.51 -1.77 7.23
CA ALA A 47 -19.82 -2.38 5.95
C ALA A 47 -18.60 -3.06 5.33
N ALA A 48 -17.41 -2.44 5.40
CA ALA A 48 -16.15 -3.02 4.92
C ALA A 48 -15.84 -4.33 5.66
N ARG A 49 -15.93 -4.35 7.00
CA ARG A 49 -15.76 -5.60 7.78
C ARG A 49 -16.82 -6.64 7.47
N ALA A 50 -18.08 -6.25 7.31
CA ALA A 50 -19.14 -7.18 6.99
C ALA A 50 -18.97 -7.83 5.60
N ALA A 51 -18.40 -7.09 4.64
CA ALA A 51 -18.12 -7.57 3.28
C ALA A 51 -16.80 -8.34 3.16
N THR A 52 -15.94 -8.32 4.18
CA THR A 52 -14.59 -8.88 4.15
C THR A 52 -14.44 -9.98 5.19
N ALA A 53 -13.96 -11.16 4.80
CA ALA A 53 -13.60 -12.19 5.77
C ALA A 53 -12.34 -11.77 6.52
N PRO A 54 -12.28 -11.86 7.87
CA PRO A 54 -11.11 -11.40 8.64
C PRO A 54 -9.83 -12.11 8.26
N GLY A 55 -9.92 -13.38 7.88
CA GLY A 55 -8.77 -14.27 7.72
C GLY A 55 -8.27 -14.79 9.07
N ASP A 56 -7.45 -15.84 9.02
CA ASP A 56 -6.84 -16.41 10.21
C ASP A 56 -5.65 -15.56 10.67
N LEU A 57 -5.50 -15.37 11.98
CA LEU A 57 -4.37 -14.70 12.63
C LEU A 57 -3.77 -15.58 13.74
N THR A 58 -4.02 -16.88 13.68
CA THR A 58 -3.43 -17.82 14.64
C THR A 58 -1.97 -18.08 14.28
N LEU A 59 -1.09 -17.23 14.81
CA LEU A 59 0.35 -17.35 14.57
C LEU A 59 1.01 -18.23 15.61
N SER A 60 1.81 -19.19 15.17
CA SER A 60 2.76 -19.91 16.01
C SER A 60 3.87 -18.98 16.55
N ALA A 61 4.62 -19.42 17.55
CA ALA A 61 5.78 -18.68 18.01
C ALA A 61 6.85 -18.50 16.90
N ALA A 62 7.02 -19.54 16.08
CA ALA A 62 7.96 -19.50 14.97
C ALA A 62 7.55 -18.50 13.88
N GLU A 63 6.27 -18.40 13.54
CA GLU A 63 5.78 -17.41 12.58
C GLU A 63 5.92 -15.98 13.07
N ARG A 64 5.63 -15.73 14.37
CA ARG A 64 5.87 -14.40 14.98
C ARG A 64 7.34 -14.03 14.94
N GLN A 65 8.22 -14.98 15.30
CA GLN A 65 9.66 -14.77 15.24
C GLN A 65 10.12 -14.52 13.80
N GLY A 66 9.58 -15.26 12.81
CA GLY A 66 9.90 -15.07 11.41
C GLY A 66 9.61 -13.66 10.89
N TYR A 67 8.50 -13.02 11.30
CA TYR A 67 8.25 -11.61 10.98
C TYR A 67 9.28 -10.68 11.60
N ALA A 68 9.65 -10.90 12.86
CA ALA A 68 10.64 -10.10 13.56
C ALA A 68 12.04 -10.23 12.92
N ASP A 69 12.43 -11.46 12.59
CA ASP A 69 13.71 -11.75 11.93
C ASP A 69 13.76 -11.12 10.53
N ASP A 70 12.70 -11.28 9.72
CA ASP A 70 12.62 -10.71 8.37
C ASP A 70 12.73 -9.18 8.38
N VAL A 71 12.09 -8.49 9.34
CA VAL A 71 12.17 -7.03 9.49
C VAL A 71 13.57 -6.61 9.96
N GLY A 72 14.16 -7.35 10.91
CA GLY A 72 15.52 -7.08 11.39
C GLY A 72 16.56 -7.22 10.27
N ASP A 73 16.50 -8.32 9.52
CA ASP A 73 17.37 -8.58 8.38
C ASP A 73 17.18 -7.53 7.27
N ALA A 74 15.91 -7.17 6.98
CA ALA A 74 15.58 -6.15 6.00
C ALA A 74 16.21 -4.79 6.38
N ARG A 75 16.08 -4.39 7.65
CA ARG A 75 16.70 -3.14 8.14
C ARG A 75 18.20 -3.12 7.86
N ASP A 76 18.89 -4.17 8.25
CA ASP A 76 20.35 -4.21 8.14
C ASP A 76 20.81 -4.26 6.67
N ALA A 77 20.11 -5.04 5.84
CA ALA A 77 20.42 -5.13 4.41
C ALA A 77 20.05 -3.85 3.64
N ILE A 78 18.92 -3.22 3.94
CA ILE A 78 18.49 -1.96 3.31
C ILE A 78 19.43 -0.81 3.69
N ARG A 79 19.86 -0.70 4.97
CA ARG A 79 20.87 0.28 5.38
C ARG A 79 22.16 0.12 4.59
N ALA A 80 22.64 -1.11 4.47
CA ALA A 80 23.87 -1.39 3.73
C ALA A 80 23.71 -1.09 2.22
N ALA A 81 22.55 -1.36 1.64
CA ALA A 81 22.29 -1.17 0.22
C ALA A 81 22.01 0.28 -0.17
N ALA A 82 21.31 1.02 0.67
CA ALA A 82 20.89 2.40 0.43
C ALA A 82 21.92 3.42 0.87
N GLY A 83 22.78 3.08 1.84
CA GLY A 83 23.76 4.01 2.42
C GLY A 83 23.10 5.12 3.25
N VAL A 84 21.86 4.93 3.70
CA VAL A 84 21.11 5.88 4.53
C VAL A 84 20.82 5.30 5.91
N GLU A 85 20.88 6.15 6.93
CA GLU A 85 20.45 5.78 8.28
C GLU A 85 18.98 6.10 8.46
N PHE A 86 18.26 5.17 9.06
CA PHE A 86 16.83 5.32 9.39
C PHE A 86 16.46 4.45 10.59
N ASP A 87 15.39 4.81 11.26
CA ASP A 87 14.81 4.03 12.34
C ASP A 87 13.56 3.30 11.86
N LEU A 88 13.37 2.08 12.38
CA LEU A 88 12.13 1.35 12.20
C LEU A 88 11.11 1.77 13.26
N PRO A 89 9.81 1.66 12.97
CA PRO A 89 8.78 1.78 13.99
C PRO A 89 9.07 0.88 15.20
N ALA A 90 8.81 1.41 16.40
CA ALA A 90 8.97 0.64 17.64
C ALA A 90 8.07 -0.60 17.68
N HIS A 91 6.97 -0.56 16.94
CA HIS A 91 5.98 -1.63 16.86
C HIS A 91 5.79 -2.09 15.42
N VAL A 92 5.95 -3.40 15.24
CA VAL A 92 5.61 -4.11 14.01
C VAL A 92 4.38 -4.96 14.32
N GLU A 93 3.29 -4.72 13.60
CA GLU A 93 2.04 -5.42 13.85
C GLU A 93 1.69 -6.40 12.73
N VAL A 94 1.39 -7.63 13.12
CA VAL A 94 0.82 -8.63 12.22
C VAL A 94 -0.69 -8.67 12.45
N GLN A 95 -1.43 -8.33 11.41
CA GLN A 95 -2.86 -8.07 11.46
C GLN A 95 -3.66 -9.06 10.61
N ASN A 96 -4.97 -9.19 10.92
CA ASN A 96 -5.93 -9.70 9.96
C ASN A 96 -6.61 -8.53 9.21
N ARG A 97 -7.44 -8.85 8.22
CA ARG A 97 -8.10 -7.84 7.38
C ARG A 97 -8.99 -6.88 8.15
N HIS A 98 -9.66 -7.34 9.24
CA HIS A 98 -10.51 -6.46 10.04
C HIS A 98 -9.70 -5.47 10.86
N HIS A 99 -8.57 -5.90 11.47
CA HIS A 99 -7.68 -4.99 12.17
C HIS A 99 -7.12 -3.91 11.21
N TRP A 100 -6.75 -4.33 9.99
CA TRP A 100 -6.30 -3.38 8.97
C TRP A 100 -7.39 -2.36 8.59
N VAL A 101 -8.66 -2.81 8.43
CA VAL A 101 -9.80 -1.89 8.19
C VAL A 101 -9.92 -0.88 9.32
N ASP A 102 -9.86 -1.34 10.58
CA ASP A 102 -10.03 -0.47 11.75
C ASP A 102 -8.90 0.57 11.86
N ALA A 103 -7.66 0.18 11.60
CA ALA A 103 -6.50 1.08 11.59
C ALA A 103 -6.64 2.15 10.48
N ASN A 104 -7.14 1.77 9.30
CA ASN A 104 -7.14 2.65 8.14
C ASN A 104 -8.40 3.53 7.99
N VAL A 105 -9.52 3.21 8.62
CA VAL A 105 -10.74 4.07 8.60
C VAL A 105 -10.41 5.48 9.08
N ALA A 106 -9.62 5.62 10.15
CA ALA A 106 -9.24 6.91 10.69
C ALA A 106 -8.34 7.70 9.73
N THR A 107 -7.40 7.03 9.07
CA THR A 107 -6.52 7.63 8.08
C THR A 107 -7.31 8.12 6.87
N PHE A 108 -8.18 7.29 6.29
CA PHE A 108 -9.04 7.69 5.17
C PHE A 108 -9.97 8.84 5.54
N ARG A 109 -10.53 8.85 6.77
CA ARG A 109 -11.34 9.96 7.27
C ARG A 109 -10.54 11.27 7.30
N ARG A 110 -9.30 11.24 7.78
CA ARG A 110 -8.43 12.43 7.84
C ARG A 110 -8.08 12.94 6.45
N VAL A 111 -7.61 12.05 5.57
CA VAL A 111 -7.26 12.38 4.18
C VAL A 111 -8.42 13.03 3.44
N LEU A 112 -9.66 12.61 3.70
CA LEU A 112 -10.86 13.12 3.03
C LEU A 112 -11.59 14.20 3.84
N SER A 113 -11.05 14.67 4.98
CA SER A 113 -11.67 15.73 5.78
C SER A 113 -11.85 17.05 5.01
N PRO A 114 -10.91 17.52 4.15
CA PRO A 114 -11.12 18.76 3.40
C PRO A 114 -12.35 18.73 2.48
N LEU A 115 -12.71 17.53 1.98
CA LEU A 115 -13.93 17.33 1.22
C LEU A 115 -15.18 17.50 2.11
N SER A 116 -15.11 17.00 3.35
CA SER A 116 -16.22 17.10 4.30
C SER A 116 -16.48 18.53 4.76
N ASP A 117 -15.43 19.31 4.94
CA ASP A 117 -15.50 20.69 5.42
C ASP A 117 -16.10 21.66 4.39
N ARG A 118 -16.06 21.31 3.10
CA ARG A 118 -16.60 22.13 2.01
C ARG A 118 -18.07 21.83 1.67
N ILE A 119 -18.59 20.70 2.16
CA ILE A 119 -19.95 20.26 1.85
C ILE A 119 -20.83 20.47 3.08
N GLU A 120 -21.53 21.60 3.16
CA GLU A 120 -22.39 21.93 4.29
C GLU A 120 -23.59 21.00 4.48
N LEU A 121 -24.15 20.48 3.38
CA LEU A 121 -25.30 19.57 3.43
C LEU A 121 -25.20 18.50 2.32
N THR A 122 -25.09 17.24 2.72
CA THR A 122 -25.14 16.12 1.78
C THR A 122 -26.51 15.44 1.84
N PRO A 123 -27.25 15.36 0.73
CA PRO A 123 -28.50 14.56 0.68
C PRO A 123 -28.27 13.14 1.16
N ALA A 124 -29.21 12.57 1.92
CA ALA A 124 -29.08 11.23 2.50
C ALA A 124 -28.70 10.15 1.46
N LEU A 125 -29.28 10.23 0.27
CA LEU A 125 -28.98 9.29 -0.83
C LEU A 125 -27.54 9.43 -1.31
N ALA A 126 -27.03 10.64 -1.44
CA ALA A 126 -25.64 10.89 -1.84
C ALA A 126 -24.67 10.40 -0.76
N ARG A 127 -24.96 10.66 0.51
CA ARG A 127 -24.19 10.15 1.64
C ARG A 127 -24.14 8.62 1.64
N SER A 128 -25.27 7.95 1.48
CA SER A 128 -25.31 6.48 1.41
C SER A 128 -24.48 5.95 0.24
N ALA A 129 -24.56 6.59 -0.93
CA ALA A 129 -23.76 6.20 -2.09
C ALA A 129 -22.24 6.40 -1.86
N ASN A 130 -21.84 7.53 -1.27
CA ASN A 130 -20.46 7.81 -0.91
C ASN A 130 -19.94 6.81 0.15
N THR A 131 -20.74 6.57 1.19
CA THR A 131 -20.43 5.59 2.24
C THR A 131 -20.26 4.18 1.67
N ALA A 132 -21.14 3.78 0.75
CA ALA A 132 -21.03 2.50 0.04
C ALA A 132 -19.74 2.41 -0.78
N SER A 133 -19.41 3.46 -1.53
CA SER A 133 -18.21 3.51 -2.37
C SER A 133 -16.94 3.40 -1.52
N MET A 134 -16.88 4.12 -0.39
CA MET A 134 -15.76 4.03 0.54
C MET A 134 -15.66 2.66 1.20
N ALA A 135 -16.77 2.07 1.60
CA ALA A 135 -16.80 0.71 2.18
C ALA A 135 -16.30 -0.35 1.18
N VAL A 136 -16.70 -0.25 -0.08
CA VAL A 136 -16.22 -1.12 -1.15
C VAL A 136 -14.72 -0.93 -1.39
N ALA A 137 -14.26 0.32 -1.47
CA ALA A 137 -12.84 0.63 -1.66
C ALA A 137 -11.99 0.09 -0.49
N LEU A 138 -12.41 0.35 0.77
CA LEU A 138 -11.69 -0.10 1.95
C LEU A 138 -11.70 -1.64 2.08
N GLY A 139 -12.85 -2.28 1.84
CA GLY A 139 -12.96 -3.74 1.81
C GLY A 139 -12.12 -4.38 0.71
N PHE A 140 -12.04 -3.72 -0.45
CA PHE A 140 -11.15 -4.14 -1.53
C PHE A 140 -9.68 -4.06 -1.11
N LEU A 141 -9.24 -2.93 -0.54
CA LEU A 141 -7.88 -2.76 -0.05
C LEU A 141 -7.54 -3.77 1.04
N ALA A 142 -8.43 -3.97 2.01
CA ALA A 142 -8.25 -4.93 3.09
C ALA A 142 -8.02 -6.37 2.61
N ASN A 143 -8.57 -6.75 1.45
CA ASN A 143 -8.36 -8.07 0.85
C ASN A 143 -7.07 -8.18 0.02
N ASN A 144 -6.39 -7.06 -0.22
CA ASN A 144 -5.29 -7.01 -1.18
C ASN A 144 -3.97 -6.50 -0.60
N VAL A 145 -3.99 -5.64 0.43
CA VAL A 145 -2.78 -5.12 1.07
C VAL A 145 -2.02 -6.25 1.75
N LEU A 146 -0.73 -6.37 1.47
CA LEU A 146 0.18 -7.37 2.05
C LEU A 146 0.94 -6.82 3.26
N GLY A 147 1.54 -5.65 3.10
CA GLY A 147 2.20 -4.84 4.10
C GLY A 147 1.82 -3.38 3.95
N GLN A 148 2.17 -2.58 4.93
CA GLN A 148 2.00 -1.15 4.91
C GLN A 148 2.96 -0.52 5.91
N TYR A 149 3.93 0.24 5.39
CA TYR A 149 4.58 1.25 6.20
C TYR A 149 3.67 2.47 6.25
N ASP A 150 3.29 2.89 7.44
CA ASP A 150 2.46 4.07 7.67
C ASP A 150 3.32 5.16 8.32
N PRO A 151 3.72 6.20 7.57
CA PRO A 151 4.48 7.32 8.11
C PRO A 151 3.61 8.26 8.96
N LEU A 152 2.37 7.86 9.26
CA LEU A 152 1.33 8.66 9.92
C LEU A 152 1.10 9.99 9.21
N LEU A 153 0.82 9.90 7.92
CA LEU A 153 0.28 11.01 7.17
C LEU A 153 -0.93 11.56 7.95
N LEU A 154 -0.87 12.82 8.36
CA LEU A 154 -1.94 13.52 9.09
C LEU A 154 -2.16 13.07 10.55
N GLY A 155 -1.15 12.57 11.28
CA GLY A 155 -1.31 12.14 12.68
C GLY A 155 -0.16 12.51 13.61
N ASP A 156 -0.49 12.77 14.87
CA ASP A 156 0.46 12.99 15.97
C ASP A 156 0.82 11.64 16.61
N GLY A 157 1.64 10.82 15.98
CA GLY A 157 2.00 9.52 16.53
C GLY A 157 3.34 9.02 15.99
N ASP A 158 3.74 7.83 16.42
CA ASP A 158 4.89 7.14 15.86
C ASP A 158 4.49 6.42 14.56
N HIS A 159 5.38 6.40 13.58
CA HIS A 159 5.21 5.62 12.36
C HIS A 159 5.02 4.14 12.66
N GLN A 160 4.29 3.42 11.83
CA GLN A 160 3.88 2.04 12.08
C GLN A 160 4.19 1.16 10.88
N LEU A 161 4.39 -0.12 11.16
CA LEU A 161 4.62 -1.15 10.14
C LEU A 161 3.64 -2.30 10.35
N TYR A 162 2.82 -2.54 9.34
CA TYR A 162 1.79 -3.57 9.36
C TYR A 162 2.06 -4.68 8.35
N PHE A 163 1.68 -5.91 8.73
CA PHE A 163 1.60 -7.05 7.81
C PHE A 163 0.21 -7.67 7.89
N VAL A 164 -0.45 -7.83 6.76
CA VAL A 164 -1.76 -8.48 6.69
C VAL A 164 -1.57 -9.97 6.40
N HIS A 165 -1.31 -10.73 7.46
CA HIS A 165 -0.95 -12.15 7.39
C HIS A 165 -1.83 -12.99 6.44
N PRO A 166 -3.19 -12.97 6.54
CA PRO A 166 -4.02 -13.79 5.66
C PRO A 166 -3.93 -13.41 4.18
N ASN A 167 -3.50 -12.20 3.85
CA ASN A 167 -3.25 -11.80 2.46
C ASN A 167 -1.92 -12.33 1.96
N ILE A 168 -0.88 -12.28 2.78
CA ILE A 168 0.44 -12.85 2.46
C ILE A 168 0.30 -14.35 2.19
N GLU A 169 -0.40 -15.10 3.07
CA GLU A 169 -0.69 -16.51 2.90
C GLU A 169 -1.43 -16.81 1.59
N SER A 170 -2.49 -16.05 1.33
CA SER A 170 -3.32 -16.21 0.14
C SER A 170 -2.54 -15.89 -1.14
N ALA A 171 -1.73 -14.83 -1.11
CA ALA A 171 -0.92 -14.41 -2.24
C ALA A 171 0.19 -15.44 -2.52
N ALA A 172 0.93 -15.89 -1.51
CA ALA A 172 1.97 -16.91 -1.66
C ALA A 172 1.42 -18.20 -2.27
N THR A 173 0.25 -18.66 -1.77
CA THR A 173 -0.45 -19.83 -2.32
C THR A 173 -0.86 -19.62 -3.77
N THR A 174 -1.43 -18.45 -4.10
CA THR A 174 -1.88 -18.14 -5.46
C THR A 174 -0.72 -18.02 -6.44
N LEU A 175 0.41 -17.51 -5.96
CA LEU A 175 1.63 -17.33 -6.74
C LEU A 175 2.46 -18.61 -6.86
N ASP A 176 2.12 -19.65 -6.08
CA ASP A 176 2.88 -20.88 -5.97
C ASP A 176 4.37 -20.58 -5.63
N VAL A 177 4.55 -19.78 -4.59
CA VAL A 177 5.87 -19.41 -4.06
C VAL A 177 5.99 -19.82 -2.60
N ASP A 178 7.21 -20.04 -2.14
CA ASP A 178 7.46 -20.31 -0.74
C ASP A 178 6.98 -19.16 0.14
N ARG A 179 6.21 -19.49 1.17
CA ARG A 179 5.55 -18.53 2.04
C ARG A 179 6.52 -17.67 2.82
N ASP A 180 7.56 -18.28 3.40
CA ASP A 180 8.49 -17.56 4.26
C ASP A 180 9.38 -16.64 3.42
N ARG A 181 9.81 -17.09 2.23
CA ARG A 181 10.53 -16.26 1.27
C ARG A 181 9.66 -15.09 0.78
N PHE A 182 8.37 -15.31 0.53
CA PHE A 182 7.45 -14.26 0.10
C PHE A 182 7.20 -13.24 1.21
N ARG A 183 7.01 -13.69 2.48
CA ARG A 183 6.89 -12.83 3.66
C ARG A 183 8.13 -11.94 3.81
N ARG A 184 9.32 -12.53 3.69
CA ARG A 184 10.58 -11.81 3.73
C ARG A 184 10.67 -10.75 2.64
N TRP A 185 10.25 -11.06 1.43
CA TRP A 185 10.22 -10.08 0.33
C TRP A 185 9.31 -8.89 0.66
N ILE A 186 8.12 -9.13 1.24
CA ILE A 186 7.23 -8.06 1.68
C ILE A 186 7.88 -7.22 2.78
N ALA A 187 8.56 -7.86 3.76
CA ALA A 187 9.26 -7.14 4.82
C ALA A 187 10.32 -6.17 4.25
N PHE A 188 11.12 -6.62 3.29
CA PHE A 188 12.11 -5.78 2.62
C PHE A 188 11.46 -4.59 1.89
N HIS A 189 10.32 -4.81 1.23
CA HIS A 189 9.59 -3.75 0.55
C HIS A 189 9.11 -2.66 1.51
N GLU A 190 8.48 -3.04 2.60
CA GLU A 190 7.98 -2.09 3.59
C GLU A 190 9.11 -1.37 4.35
N VAL A 191 10.22 -2.08 4.60
CA VAL A 191 11.40 -1.47 5.23
C VAL A 191 12.15 -0.53 4.27
N ALA A 192 12.11 -0.77 2.95
CA ALA A 192 12.63 0.19 1.98
C ALA A 192 11.87 1.51 2.04
N HIS A 193 10.53 1.46 2.15
CA HIS A 193 9.75 2.68 2.39
C HIS A 193 10.08 3.35 3.72
N ALA A 194 10.30 2.60 4.80
CA ALA A 194 10.75 3.17 6.07
C ALA A 194 12.08 3.92 5.91
N ALA A 195 13.01 3.41 5.08
CA ALA A 195 14.28 4.06 4.80
C ALA A 195 14.10 5.38 4.03
N GLU A 196 13.21 5.41 3.03
CA GLU A 196 12.90 6.61 2.26
C GLU A 196 12.32 7.73 3.12
N PHE A 197 11.31 7.40 3.92
CA PHE A 197 10.66 8.35 4.80
C PHE A 197 11.58 8.79 5.94
N GLY A 198 12.46 7.91 6.44
CA GLY A 198 13.49 8.24 7.41
C GLY A 198 14.55 9.19 6.84
N ALA A 199 14.97 8.99 5.59
CA ALA A 199 15.91 9.86 4.88
C ALA A 199 15.26 11.18 4.45
N ALA A 200 13.95 11.22 4.23
CA ALA A 200 13.19 12.37 3.74
C ALA A 200 12.10 12.83 4.73
N PRO A 201 12.43 13.49 5.86
CA PRO A 201 11.41 13.94 6.84
C PRO A 201 10.36 14.90 6.27
N TRP A 202 10.62 15.49 5.11
CA TRP A 202 9.72 16.38 4.37
C TRP A 202 8.69 15.61 3.51
N LEU A 203 8.92 14.32 3.24
CA LEU A 203 8.13 13.53 2.29
C LEU A 203 6.68 13.32 2.74
N PRO A 204 6.38 13.04 4.03
CA PRO A 204 5.00 12.95 4.52
C PRO A 204 4.19 14.20 4.20
N GLU A 205 4.68 15.39 4.57
CA GLU A 205 3.98 16.67 4.34
C GLU A 205 3.78 16.95 2.83
N ARG A 206 4.73 16.56 1.98
CA ARG A 206 4.58 16.70 0.53
C ARG A 206 3.46 15.81 -0.02
N LEU A 207 3.38 14.55 0.43
CA LEU A 207 2.33 13.62 0.02
C LEU A 207 0.96 14.07 0.52
N GLU A 208 0.88 14.53 1.78
CA GLU A 208 -0.34 15.11 2.36
C GLU A 208 -0.87 16.27 1.50
N ARG A 209 -0.03 17.26 1.25
CA ARG A 209 -0.41 18.42 0.41
C ARG A 209 -0.86 17.99 -0.99
N GLY A 210 -0.17 17.02 -1.60
CA GLY A 210 -0.55 16.50 -2.92
C GLY A 210 -1.94 15.85 -2.90
N VAL A 211 -2.22 15.05 -1.87
CA VAL A 211 -3.52 14.40 -1.71
C VAL A 211 -4.62 15.41 -1.38
N GLU A 212 -4.37 16.35 -0.45
CA GLU A 212 -5.32 17.41 -0.10
C GLU A 212 -5.68 18.28 -1.31
N THR A 213 -4.70 18.66 -2.12
CA THR A 213 -4.93 19.40 -3.36
C THR A 213 -5.80 18.60 -4.32
N ALA A 214 -5.45 17.33 -4.57
CA ALA A 214 -6.21 16.46 -5.45
C ALA A 214 -7.66 16.25 -4.97
N VAL A 215 -7.87 16.07 -3.66
CA VAL A 215 -9.19 15.93 -3.03
C VAL A 215 -9.99 17.23 -3.11
N SER A 216 -9.35 18.38 -2.83
CA SER A 216 -9.98 19.69 -2.89
C SER A 216 -10.49 20.02 -4.28
N GLU A 217 -9.69 19.76 -5.30
CA GLU A 217 -10.08 20.02 -6.69
C GLU A 217 -11.16 19.09 -7.19
N LEU A 218 -11.13 17.83 -6.74
CA LEU A 218 -12.22 16.89 -7.03
C LEU A 218 -13.55 17.41 -6.43
N ALA A 219 -13.51 18.03 -5.26
CA ALA A 219 -14.67 18.65 -4.61
C ALA A 219 -15.23 19.82 -5.42
N ASP A 220 -14.36 20.60 -6.04
CA ASP A 220 -14.72 21.76 -6.87
C ASP A 220 -15.15 21.33 -8.31
N GLY A 221 -15.25 20.03 -8.57
CA GLY A 221 -15.67 19.47 -9.88
C GLY A 221 -14.57 19.52 -10.95
N GLY A 222 -13.34 19.84 -10.56
CA GLY A 222 -12.14 19.82 -11.38
C GLY A 222 -11.29 18.57 -11.16
N LEU A 223 -10.33 18.36 -12.05
CA LEU A 223 -9.19 17.48 -11.86
C LEU A 223 -7.99 18.31 -12.29
N ASP A 224 -7.24 18.82 -11.31
CA ASP A 224 -5.97 19.44 -11.64
C ASP A 224 -4.99 18.37 -12.11
N ARG A 225 -4.68 18.44 -13.37
CA ARG A 225 -3.73 17.52 -13.98
C ARG A 225 -2.32 17.74 -13.45
N GLU A 226 -2.00 18.94 -12.99
CA GLU A 226 -0.68 19.28 -12.47
C GLU A 226 -0.47 18.67 -11.06
N ALA A 227 -1.41 18.90 -10.14
CA ALA A 227 -1.36 18.29 -8.79
C ALA A 227 -1.32 16.76 -8.85
N MET A 228 -2.12 16.16 -9.74
CA MET A 228 -2.09 14.73 -9.99
C MET A 228 -0.75 14.25 -10.57
N ARG A 229 -0.11 15.06 -11.42
CA ARG A 229 1.19 14.75 -11.99
C ARG A 229 2.30 14.84 -10.94
N GLU A 230 2.30 15.86 -10.08
CA GLU A 230 3.26 16.00 -8.99
C GLU A 230 3.20 14.83 -8.00
N LEU A 231 1.99 14.43 -7.61
CA LEU A 231 1.79 13.25 -6.78
C LEU A 231 2.29 11.98 -7.47
N ASP A 232 2.00 11.84 -8.76
CA ASP A 232 2.40 10.70 -9.57
C ASP A 232 3.92 10.59 -9.72
N VAL A 233 4.62 11.70 -9.95
CA VAL A 233 6.09 11.80 -9.99
C VAL A 233 6.69 11.44 -8.63
N THR A 234 6.14 11.98 -7.54
CA THR A 234 6.60 11.66 -6.18
C THR A 234 6.47 10.16 -5.89
N MET A 235 5.31 9.57 -6.19
CA MET A 235 5.09 8.13 -6.01
C MET A 235 5.98 7.28 -6.94
N THR A 236 6.26 7.76 -8.16
CA THR A 236 7.19 7.10 -9.08
C THR A 236 8.61 7.08 -8.52
N ALA A 237 9.05 8.16 -7.88
CA ALA A 237 10.34 8.22 -7.21
C ALA A 237 10.39 7.26 -6.01
N VAL A 238 9.38 7.28 -5.12
CA VAL A 238 9.28 6.38 -3.96
C VAL A 238 9.39 4.92 -4.40
N GLU A 239 8.52 4.47 -5.28
CA GLU A 239 8.51 3.08 -5.71
C GLU A 239 9.77 2.67 -6.49
N GLY A 240 10.28 3.58 -7.33
CA GLY A 240 11.49 3.33 -8.12
C GLY A 240 12.74 3.19 -7.27
N TYR A 241 12.87 3.98 -6.21
CA TYR A 241 14.00 3.88 -5.29
C TYR A 241 13.90 2.62 -4.41
N ALA A 242 12.72 2.30 -3.90
CA ALA A 242 12.49 1.06 -3.16
C ALA A 242 12.92 -0.17 -3.98
N GLU A 243 12.54 -0.24 -5.27
CA GLU A 243 12.95 -1.31 -6.17
C GLU A 243 14.47 -1.35 -6.36
N LEU A 244 15.13 -0.18 -6.55
CA LEU A 244 16.58 -0.09 -6.67
C LEU A 244 17.28 -0.66 -5.44
N VAL A 245 16.84 -0.27 -4.24
CA VAL A 245 17.47 -0.66 -2.98
C VAL A 245 17.21 -2.14 -2.70
N MET A 246 16.00 -2.62 -2.96
CA MET A 246 15.66 -4.05 -2.84
C MET A 246 16.53 -4.92 -3.75
N ASP A 247 16.77 -4.50 -5.01
CA ASP A 247 17.63 -5.24 -5.94
C ASP A 247 19.06 -5.40 -5.43
N ARG A 248 19.52 -4.50 -4.58
CA ARG A 248 20.85 -4.54 -3.98
C ARG A 248 20.88 -5.26 -2.64
N ALA A 249 19.79 -5.17 -1.89
CA ALA A 249 19.66 -5.78 -0.58
C ALA A 249 19.44 -7.29 -0.67
N PHE A 250 18.74 -7.76 -1.71
CA PHE A 250 18.54 -9.17 -1.94
C PHE A 250 19.75 -9.79 -2.63
N ASP A 251 20.13 -10.97 -2.15
CA ASP A 251 21.11 -11.82 -2.80
C ASP A 251 20.49 -12.57 -4.00
N ARG A 252 21.34 -13.34 -4.69
CA ARG A 252 20.92 -14.14 -5.87
C ARG A 252 19.88 -15.22 -5.55
N GLU A 253 19.69 -15.55 -4.28
CA GLU A 253 18.74 -16.55 -3.83
C GLU A 253 17.28 -16.13 -4.09
N TYR A 254 17.03 -14.83 -4.22
CA TYR A 254 15.69 -14.29 -4.50
C TYR A 254 15.42 -13.98 -5.98
N ALA A 255 16.39 -14.21 -6.85
CA ALA A 255 16.23 -13.92 -8.29
C ALA A 255 15.07 -14.70 -8.93
N ASP A 256 14.88 -15.97 -8.54
CA ASP A 256 13.79 -16.82 -9.04
C ASP A 256 12.41 -16.38 -8.54
N LEU A 257 12.32 -15.90 -7.28
CA LEU A 257 11.08 -15.31 -6.74
C LEU A 257 10.71 -14.05 -7.50
N ARG A 258 11.69 -13.19 -7.75
CA ARG A 258 11.51 -11.97 -8.52
C ARG A 258 11.05 -12.27 -9.95
N GLU A 259 11.71 -13.21 -10.64
CA GLU A 259 11.32 -13.62 -11.99
C GLU A 259 9.86 -14.10 -12.02
N LYS A 260 9.46 -14.95 -11.07
CA LYS A 260 8.06 -15.40 -10.93
C LYS A 260 7.09 -14.26 -10.69
N LEU A 261 7.47 -13.27 -9.85
CA LEU A 261 6.63 -12.09 -9.60
C LEU A 261 6.50 -11.23 -10.85
N ASP A 262 7.59 -11.02 -11.58
CA ASP A 262 7.61 -10.20 -12.81
C ASP A 262 6.87 -10.88 -13.97
N GLU A 263 7.02 -12.18 -14.18
CA GLU A 263 6.24 -12.96 -15.16
C GLU A 263 4.73 -12.82 -14.90
N ARG A 264 4.32 -12.89 -13.64
CA ARG A 264 2.92 -12.77 -13.23
C ARG A 264 2.41 -11.34 -13.23
N ARG A 265 3.27 -10.34 -13.02
CA ARG A 265 2.95 -8.93 -13.25
C ARG A 265 2.62 -8.66 -14.72
N GLY A 266 3.26 -9.34 -15.67
CA GLY A 266 3.04 -9.23 -17.11
C GLY A 266 1.80 -9.95 -17.63
N GLY A 267 1.24 -10.91 -16.89
CA GLY A 267 0.10 -11.73 -17.31
C GLY A 267 -1.26 -11.03 -17.25
N SER A 268 -2.24 -11.55 -17.98
CA SER A 268 -3.65 -11.08 -17.97
C SER A 268 -4.54 -11.81 -16.96
N GLY A 269 -3.97 -12.67 -16.12
CA GLY A 269 -4.72 -13.47 -15.14
C GLY A 269 -5.17 -12.68 -13.90
N PRO A 270 -6.09 -13.24 -13.07
CA PRO A 270 -6.60 -12.59 -11.87
C PRO A 270 -5.50 -12.23 -10.86
N VAL A 271 -4.39 -12.96 -10.86
CA VAL A 271 -3.21 -12.71 -10.00
C VAL A 271 -2.45 -11.48 -10.46
N SER A 272 -2.28 -11.29 -11.78
CA SER A 272 -1.64 -10.09 -12.30
C SER A 272 -2.50 -8.84 -12.07
N VAL A 273 -3.83 -9.00 -12.02
CA VAL A 273 -4.78 -7.98 -11.60
C VAL A 273 -4.61 -7.68 -10.10
N LEU A 274 -4.40 -8.71 -9.27
CA LEU A 274 -4.14 -8.59 -7.84
C LEU A 274 -2.83 -7.83 -7.58
N LEU A 275 -1.73 -8.26 -8.16
CA LEU A 275 -0.43 -7.58 -8.04
C LEU A 275 -0.46 -6.15 -8.61
N ARG A 276 -1.13 -5.94 -9.76
CA ARG A 276 -1.36 -4.60 -10.31
C ARG A 276 -2.18 -3.70 -9.40
N ARG A 277 -3.08 -4.28 -8.59
CA ARG A 277 -3.93 -3.54 -7.65
C ARG A 277 -3.25 -3.32 -6.30
N LEU A 278 -2.47 -4.30 -5.81
CA LEU A 278 -1.69 -4.20 -4.58
C LEU A 278 -0.61 -3.11 -4.68
N LEU A 279 -0.01 -3.01 -5.86
CA LEU A 279 1.04 -2.04 -6.14
C LEU A 279 0.49 -0.77 -6.82
N GLY A 280 -0.84 -0.61 -6.88
CA GLY A 280 -1.47 0.51 -7.58
C GLY A 280 -1.33 0.49 -9.11
N VAL A 281 -1.04 -0.65 -9.73
CA VAL A 281 -0.46 -0.81 -11.09
C VAL A 281 -1.52 -0.99 -12.21
N GLY A 282 -2.65 -0.32 -12.14
CA GLY A 282 -3.58 -0.31 -13.30
C GLY A 282 -3.10 0.60 -14.46
N ARG A 283 -2.46 1.72 -14.19
CA ARG A 283 -1.72 2.63 -15.11
C ARG A 283 -0.20 2.59 -14.83
N LYS A 284 0.24 2.00 -13.73
CA LYS A 284 1.51 2.22 -13.07
C LYS A 284 2.67 1.30 -13.48
N ARG A 285 2.48 0.30 -14.32
CA ARG A 285 3.61 -0.53 -14.77
C ARG A 285 4.72 0.34 -15.42
N ARG A 286 4.32 1.29 -16.26
CA ARG A 286 5.28 2.23 -16.89
C ARG A 286 5.95 3.14 -15.88
N GLN A 287 5.27 3.49 -14.79
CA GLN A 287 5.81 4.36 -13.74
C GLN A 287 6.84 3.62 -12.89
N TYR A 288 6.55 2.38 -12.48
CA TYR A 288 7.52 1.54 -11.79
C TYR A 288 8.76 1.27 -12.64
N GLU A 289 8.56 0.84 -13.89
CA GLU A 289 9.65 0.61 -14.84
C GLU A 289 10.44 1.90 -15.09
N ARG A 290 9.75 3.04 -15.17
CA ARG A 290 10.34 4.36 -15.36
C ARG A 290 11.13 4.84 -14.17
N GLY A 291 10.56 4.76 -12.96
CA GLY A 291 11.23 5.12 -11.71
C GLY A 291 12.46 4.25 -11.46
N LYS A 292 12.32 2.94 -11.61
CA LYS A 292 13.43 2.00 -11.51
C LYS A 292 14.53 2.32 -12.51
N ALA A 293 14.20 2.50 -13.79
CA ALA A 293 15.16 2.82 -14.84
C ALA A 293 15.91 4.12 -14.56
N PHE A 294 15.20 5.14 -14.06
CA PHE A 294 15.81 6.40 -13.62
C PHE A 294 16.86 6.15 -12.53
N PHE A 295 16.49 5.50 -11.44
CA PHE A 295 17.42 5.27 -10.33
C PHE A 295 18.56 4.32 -10.69
N GLU A 296 18.32 3.30 -11.52
CA GLU A 296 19.40 2.44 -12.04
C GLU A 296 20.40 3.23 -12.89
N ALA A 297 19.94 4.14 -13.74
CA ALA A 297 20.79 4.99 -14.55
C ALA A 297 21.63 5.94 -13.68
N VAL A 298 21.02 6.60 -12.68
CA VAL A 298 21.70 7.46 -11.72
C VAL A 298 22.77 6.67 -10.95
N ALA A 299 22.39 5.52 -10.39
CA ALA A 299 23.28 4.68 -9.62
C ALA A 299 24.42 4.09 -10.46
N LYS A 300 24.18 3.80 -11.73
CA LYS A 300 25.22 3.37 -12.67
C LYS A 300 26.20 4.49 -13.00
N ALA A 301 25.73 5.71 -13.09
CA ALA A 301 26.56 6.87 -13.43
C ALA A 301 27.41 7.37 -12.25
N ARG A 302 26.88 7.39 -11.03
CA ARG A 302 27.53 8.01 -9.85
C ARG A 302 27.44 7.21 -8.54
N GLY A 303 26.92 6.00 -8.56
CA GLY A 303 26.75 5.18 -7.35
C GLY A 303 25.38 5.36 -6.68
N VAL A 304 25.07 4.47 -5.74
CA VAL A 304 23.78 4.45 -5.02
C VAL A 304 23.60 5.67 -4.13
N GLU A 305 24.68 6.14 -3.53
CA GLU A 305 24.69 7.36 -2.70
C GLU A 305 24.19 8.57 -3.50
N ALA A 306 24.54 8.63 -4.80
CA ALA A 306 24.02 9.66 -5.68
C ALA A 306 22.50 9.51 -5.92
N ALA A 307 21.99 8.30 -5.99
CA ALA A 307 20.56 8.04 -6.09
C ALA A 307 19.81 8.44 -4.80
N ALA A 308 20.42 8.24 -3.64
CA ALA A 308 19.85 8.63 -2.35
C ALA A 308 19.71 10.15 -2.17
N ALA A 309 20.49 10.96 -2.91
CA ALA A 309 20.39 12.42 -2.84
C ALA A 309 19.01 12.97 -3.22
N VAL A 310 18.13 12.17 -3.84
CA VAL A 310 16.74 12.53 -4.07
C VAL A 310 16.01 12.83 -2.77
N TRP A 311 16.42 12.22 -1.65
CA TRP A 311 15.78 12.34 -0.34
C TRP A 311 16.33 13.48 0.51
N ASP A 312 17.46 14.10 0.16
CA ASP A 312 18.09 15.16 0.94
C ASP A 312 17.18 16.39 1.12
N ARG A 313 16.40 16.73 0.08
CA ARG A 313 15.51 17.89 0.07
C ARG A 313 14.45 17.79 -1.03
N PRO A 314 13.27 18.44 -0.87
CA PRO A 314 12.17 18.36 -1.84
C PRO A 314 12.56 18.75 -3.28
N GLU A 315 13.48 19.72 -3.42
CA GLU A 315 13.95 20.22 -4.71
C GLU A 315 14.78 19.19 -5.50
N ASN A 316 15.27 18.15 -4.82
CA ASN A 316 15.99 17.05 -5.47
C ASN A 316 15.07 16.01 -6.09
N LEU A 317 13.76 16.01 -5.81
CA LEU A 317 12.84 15.14 -6.55
C LEU A 317 12.99 15.38 -8.06
N PRO A 318 13.00 14.31 -8.87
CA PRO A 318 13.02 14.48 -10.32
C PRO A 318 11.73 15.14 -10.80
N THR A 319 11.81 15.92 -11.86
CA THR A 319 10.63 16.34 -12.62
C THR A 319 10.11 15.18 -13.47
N ASP A 320 8.92 15.35 -14.04
CA ASP A 320 8.36 14.35 -14.97
C ASP A 320 9.28 14.11 -16.17
N GLU A 321 9.90 15.16 -16.71
CA GLU A 321 10.86 15.08 -17.80
C GLU A 321 12.17 14.41 -17.37
N GLU A 322 12.67 14.72 -16.17
CA GLU A 322 13.92 14.17 -15.64
C GLU A 322 13.83 12.68 -15.32
N LEU A 323 12.65 12.15 -15.05
CA LEU A 323 12.45 10.69 -14.90
C LEU A 323 12.81 9.94 -16.20
N ASP A 324 12.69 10.59 -17.36
CA ASP A 324 13.11 10.05 -18.67
C ASP A 324 14.51 10.53 -19.09
N ASP A 325 15.09 11.52 -18.39
CA ASP A 325 16.43 12.08 -18.63
C ASP A 325 17.24 12.16 -17.31
N PRO A 326 17.76 11.02 -16.80
CA PRO A 326 18.56 11.00 -15.59
C PRO A 326 19.81 11.90 -15.62
N GLU A 327 20.37 12.18 -16.80
CA GLU A 327 21.53 13.06 -16.96
C GLU A 327 21.17 14.53 -16.68
N ALA A 328 19.97 14.96 -17.09
CA ALA A 328 19.45 16.29 -16.75
C ALA A 328 19.30 16.45 -15.24
N TRP A 329 18.72 15.44 -14.55
CA TRP A 329 18.62 15.44 -13.10
C TRP A 329 19.99 15.48 -12.41
N LEU A 330 20.94 14.65 -12.84
CA LEU A 330 22.33 14.66 -12.32
C LEU A 330 23.00 16.02 -12.50
N SER A 331 22.78 16.63 -13.67
CA SER A 331 23.34 17.96 -13.97
C SER A 331 22.71 19.05 -13.09
N ARG A 332 21.43 18.94 -12.72
CA ARG A 332 20.75 19.90 -11.84
C ARG A 332 21.17 19.74 -10.39
N VAL A 333 21.19 18.50 -9.89
CA VAL A 333 21.44 18.21 -8.46
C VAL A 333 22.93 18.33 -8.11
N TYR A 334 23.82 17.97 -9.05
CA TYR A 334 25.26 17.96 -8.85
C TYR A 334 26.01 19.04 -9.67
N ARG A 335 25.34 20.13 -10.01
CA ARG A 335 26.04 21.30 -10.55
C ARG A 335 27.02 21.80 -9.46
N GLU A 336 28.32 21.69 -9.76
CA GLU A 336 29.37 22.40 -9.06
C GLU A 336 29.29 23.91 -9.31
#